data_d1a7f4e6ac2a7983d32682d8ade69f78
#
_entry.id   d1a7f4e6ac2a7983d32682d8ade69f78
#
_cell.length_a   1.000
_cell.length_b   1.000
_cell.length_c   1.000
_cell.angle_alpha   90.00
_cell.angle_beta   90.00
_cell.angle_gamma   90.00
#
_symmetry.space_group_name_H-M   'P 1'
#
loop_
_entity.id
_entity.type
_entity.pdbx_description
1 polymer ?
#
loop_
_entity_poly.entity_id
_entity_poly.type
_entity_poly.pdbx_seq_one_letter_code
_entity_poly.pdbx_strand_id
1 'polypeptide(L)'
;MKYTIGTLGQSLADYLAPSFPGVTFFEDPNQQGTNTPAMFLQARYTRTEPAIGGRIFRTIGMDLVYLEDYNLPDLQSRYQMAEEKLSTMMLTFPYSNGGETTLLRAYNLEGTVDLDAMHCKFELRLYLTPEEDAVLMQSMSLTIKVVLK
;
A
#
# COMPACT_ATOMS: atom_id res chain seq x y z
N MET A 1 8.12 6.86 -16.08
CA MET A 1 8.22 5.90 -14.97
C MET A 1 7.05 4.91 -15.03
N LYS A 2 7.32 3.66 -14.76
CA LYS A 2 6.29 2.61 -14.76
C LYS A 2 5.85 2.32 -13.33
N TYR A 3 4.56 2.05 -13.14
CA TYR A 3 3.97 1.80 -11.83
C TYR A 3 3.45 0.37 -11.76
N THR A 4 3.92 -0.40 -10.77
CA THR A 4 3.42 -1.74 -10.50
C THR A 4 3.12 -1.87 -9.01
N ILE A 5 2.16 -2.73 -8.66
CA ILE A 5 1.80 -2.95 -7.26
C ILE A 5 2.96 -3.59 -6.49
N GLY A 6 3.67 -4.53 -7.11
CA GLY A 6 4.82 -5.17 -6.46
C GLY A 6 5.92 -4.18 -6.12
N THR A 7 6.25 -3.30 -7.07
CA THR A 7 7.29 -2.28 -6.84
C THR A 7 6.82 -1.25 -5.81
N LEU A 8 5.53 -0.92 -5.80
CA LEU A 8 4.96 -0.04 -4.79
C LEU A 8 5.12 -0.66 -3.39
N GLY A 9 4.78 -1.94 -3.24
CA GLY A 9 4.94 -2.64 -1.98
C GLY A 9 6.38 -2.68 -1.52
N GLN A 10 7.32 -2.95 -2.42
CA GLN A 10 8.74 -2.97 -2.09
C GLN A 10 9.24 -1.58 -1.68
N SER A 11 8.82 -0.55 -2.39
CA SER A 11 9.20 0.84 -2.06
C SER A 11 8.69 1.24 -0.67
N LEU A 12 7.46 0.86 -0.35
CA LEU A 12 6.89 1.11 0.97
C LEU A 12 7.63 0.34 2.06
N ALA A 13 7.96 -0.92 1.81
CA ALA A 13 8.70 -1.73 2.77
C ALA A 13 10.07 -1.09 3.08
N ASP A 14 10.78 -0.67 2.06
CA ASP A 14 12.08 -0.02 2.22
C ASP A 14 11.98 1.30 2.98
N TYR A 15 10.92 2.06 2.71
CA TYR A 15 10.69 3.36 3.36
C TYR A 15 10.31 3.21 4.83
N LEU A 16 9.47 2.23 5.14
CA LEU A 16 8.90 2.07 6.48
C LEU A 16 9.79 1.24 7.42
N ALA A 17 10.63 0.38 6.88
CA ALA A 17 11.43 -0.55 7.70
C ALA A 17 12.21 0.12 8.83
N PRO A 18 12.90 1.26 8.63
CA PRO A 18 13.65 1.89 9.72
C PRO A 18 12.78 2.36 10.88
N SER A 19 11.52 2.70 10.61
CA SER A 19 10.58 3.20 11.63
C SER A 19 9.77 2.08 12.28
N PHE A 20 9.79 0.89 11.71
CA PHE A 20 9.07 -0.27 12.23
C PHE A 20 10.02 -1.46 12.34
N PRO A 21 10.99 -1.40 13.26
CA PRO A 21 11.97 -2.48 13.42
C PRO A 21 11.29 -3.78 13.85
N GLY A 22 11.76 -4.90 13.29
CA GLY A 22 11.22 -6.21 13.60
C GLY A 22 9.94 -6.57 12.87
N VAL A 23 9.37 -5.67 12.07
CA VAL A 23 8.17 -5.95 11.30
C VAL A 23 8.54 -6.68 10.00
N THR A 24 7.82 -7.75 9.70
CA THR A 24 7.95 -8.48 8.44
C THR A 24 6.98 -7.93 7.42
N PHE A 25 7.49 -7.59 6.23
CA PHE A 25 6.65 -7.08 5.14
C PHE A 25 6.33 -8.21 4.17
N PHE A 26 5.05 -8.51 4.01
CA PHE A 26 4.58 -9.57 3.13
C PHE A 26 4.02 -8.99 1.83
N GLU A 27 4.28 -9.70 0.72
CA GLU A 27 3.68 -9.34 -0.57
C GLU A 27 2.26 -9.89 -0.70
N ASP A 28 2.00 -11.04 -0.09
CA ASP A 28 0.74 -11.76 -0.20
C ASP A 28 0.04 -11.79 1.16
N PRO A 29 -1.19 -11.27 1.26
CA PRO A 29 -1.98 -11.33 2.51
C PRO A 29 -2.19 -12.75 3.03
N ASN A 30 -2.13 -13.76 2.16
CA ASN A 30 -2.31 -15.16 2.57
C ASN A 30 -1.14 -15.71 3.38
N GLN A 31 -0.03 -14.99 3.44
CA GLN A 31 1.12 -15.37 4.26
C GLN A 31 1.00 -14.85 5.69
N GLN A 32 -0.05 -14.11 5.99
CA GLN A 32 -0.26 -13.56 7.33
C GLN A 32 -0.41 -14.67 8.37
N GLY A 33 -0.09 -14.35 9.61
CA GLY A 33 -0.23 -15.28 10.73
C GLY A 33 0.99 -16.15 10.98
N THR A 34 1.98 -16.12 10.08
CA THR A 34 3.20 -16.89 10.25
C THR A 34 4.23 -16.17 11.12
N ASN A 35 4.37 -14.85 10.91
CA ASN A 35 5.29 -14.01 11.67
C ASN A 35 4.64 -12.68 12.00
N THR A 36 4.50 -12.37 13.26
CA THR A 36 4.06 -11.05 13.73
C THR A 36 5.21 -10.40 14.51
N PRO A 37 5.34 -9.06 14.48
CA PRO A 37 4.50 -8.10 13.75
C PRO A 37 4.72 -8.15 12.24
N ALA A 38 3.67 -7.86 11.48
CA ALA A 38 3.68 -7.96 10.03
C ALA A 38 2.93 -6.80 9.38
N MET A 39 3.35 -6.44 8.17
CA MET A 39 2.64 -5.47 7.33
C MET A 39 2.47 -6.03 5.93
N PHE A 40 1.36 -5.70 5.29
CA PHE A 40 1.15 -6.00 3.88
C PHE A 40 0.25 -4.96 3.23
N LEU A 41 0.39 -4.82 1.91
CA LEU A 41 -0.35 -3.83 1.13
C LEU A 41 -1.41 -4.55 0.29
N GLN A 42 -2.65 -4.05 0.35
CA GLN A 42 -3.75 -4.58 -0.45
C GLN A 42 -4.29 -3.50 -1.38
N ALA A 43 -4.59 -3.86 -2.62
CA ALA A 43 -5.36 -3.01 -3.52
C ALA A 43 -6.85 -3.23 -3.22
N ARG A 44 -7.59 -2.13 -3.03
CA ARG A 44 -9.01 -2.19 -2.66
C ARG A 44 -9.94 -1.94 -3.83
N TYR A 45 -9.64 -0.93 -4.65
CA TYR A 45 -10.47 -0.57 -5.79
C TYR A 45 -9.68 0.26 -6.78
N THR A 46 -10.18 0.33 -7.99
CA THR A 46 -9.60 1.15 -9.06
C THR A 46 -10.72 1.90 -9.75
N ARG A 47 -10.53 3.21 -9.95
CA ARG A 47 -11.41 4.04 -10.78
C ARG A 47 -10.59 4.59 -11.92
N THR A 48 -11.14 4.55 -13.11
CA THR A 48 -10.44 5.00 -14.31
C THR A 48 -11.29 6.04 -15.03
N GLU A 49 -10.65 7.15 -15.39
CA GLU A 49 -11.28 8.22 -16.13
C GLU A 49 -10.40 8.63 -17.30
N PRO A 50 -10.99 8.99 -18.44
CA PRO A 50 -10.20 9.52 -19.56
C PRO A 50 -9.64 10.90 -19.20
N ALA A 51 -8.42 11.16 -19.68
CA ALA A 51 -7.75 12.43 -19.49
C ALA A 51 -7.29 13.00 -20.83
N ILE A 52 -6.80 14.22 -20.82
CA ILE A 52 -6.40 14.93 -22.03
C ILE A 52 -5.20 14.24 -22.69
N GLY A 53 -5.18 14.23 -24.03
CA GLY A 53 -4.05 13.72 -24.80
C GLY A 53 -3.92 12.21 -24.84
N GLY A 54 -5.04 11.49 -24.70
CA GLY A 54 -5.03 10.02 -24.72
C GLY A 54 -4.51 9.42 -23.43
N ARG A 55 -4.28 10.23 -22.41
CA ARG A 55 -3.85 9.74 -21.10
C ARG A 55 -5.06 9.24 -20.29
N ILE A 56 -4.75 8.56 -19.21
CA ILE A 56 -5.75 8.01 -18.31
C ILE A 56 -5.47 8.56 -16.91
N PHE A 57 -6.52 8.98 -16.22
CA PHE A 57 -6.44 9.31 -14.80
C PHE A 57 -6.98 8.13 -14.01
N ARG A 58 -6.13 7.56 -13.17
CA ARG A 58 -6.49 6.37 -12.39
C ARG A 58 -6.35 6.64 -10.91
N THR A 59 -7.41 6.33 -10.17
CA THR A 59 -7.43 6.38 -8.72
C THR A 59 -7.40 4.95 -8.20
N ILE A 60 -6.44 4.65 -7.35
CA ILE A 60 -6.26 3.31 -6.78
C ILE A 60 -6.40 3.42 -5.28
N GLY A 61 -7.39 2.72 -4.73
CA GLY A 61 -7.57 2.63 -3.28
C GLY A 61 -6.69 1.52 -2.73
N MET A 62 -5.89 1.88 -1.73
CA MET A 62 -4.93 0.98 -1.10
C MET A 62 -5.23 0.86 0.39
N ASP A 63 -4.81 -0.27 0.98
CA ASP A 63 -4.90 -0.51 2.42
C ASP A 63 -3.59 -1.14 2.87
N LEU A 64 -2.85 -0.41 3.70
CA LEU A 64 -1.66 -0.93 4.35
C LEU A 64 -2.08 -1.49 5.70
N VAL A 65 -1.97 -2.80 5.87
CA VAL A 65 -2.44 -3.50 7.06
C VAL A 65 -1.26 -3.84 7.96
N TYR A 66 -1.41 -3.55 9.25
CA TYR A 66 -0.42 -3.86 10.26
C TYR A 66 -1.01 -4.83 11.28
N LEU A 67 -0.32 -5.93 11.51
CA LEU A 67 -0.73 -6.99 12.43
C LEU A 67 0.32 -7.20 13.51
N GLU A 68 -0.13 -7.26 14.76
CA GLU A 68 0.70 -7.66 15.90
C GLU A 68 0.20 -8.98 16.46
N ASP A 69 0.97 -9.55 17.38
CA ASP A 69 0.55 -10.77 18.08
C ASP A 69 -0.74 -10.48 18.85
N TYR A 70 -1.76 -11.25 18.55
CA TYR A 70 -3.09 -11.11 19.13
C TYR A 70 -3.08 -11.20 20.66
N ASN A 71 -2.13 -11.93 21.23
CA ASN A 71 -2.07 -12.17 22.67
C ASN A 71 -1.32 -11.09 23.47
N LEU A 72 -0.84 -10.04 22.82
CA LEU A 72 -0.12 -8.98 23.52
C LEU A 72 -1.07 -8.17 24.41
N PRO A 73 -0.69 -7.89 25.66
CA PRO A 73 -1.55 -7.12 26.58
C PRO A 73 -1.68 -5.65 26.18
N ASP A 74 -0.70 -5.10 25.44
CA ASP A 74 -0.69 -3.70 25.01
C ASP A 74 -1.02 -3.55 23.53
N LEU A 75 -1.80 -4.48 22.98
CA LEU A 75 -2.10 -4.54 21.54
C LEU A 75 -2.69 -3.24 21.00
N GLN A 76 -3.70 -2.69 21.67
CA GLN A 76 -4.35 -1.46 21.23
C GLN A 76 -3.41 -0.27 21.26
N SER A 77 -2.56 -0.19 22.27
CA SER A 77 -1.57 0.87 22.37
C SER A 77 -0.57 0.80 21.23
N ARG A 78 -0.13 -0.41 20.86
CA ARG A 78 0.78 -0.61 19.73
C ARG A 78 0.15 -0.20 18.42
N TYR A 79 -1.11 -0.54 18.22
CA TYR A 79 -1.83 -0.15 17.00
C TYR A 79 -2.01 1.36 16.91
N GLN A 80 -2.32 2.02 18.01
CA GLN A 80 -2.46 3.48 18.05
C GLN A 80 -1.14 4.17 17.75
N MET A 81 -0.03 3.67 18.27
CA MET A 81 1.29 4.21 17.97
C MET A 81 1.64 4.04 16.49
N ALA A 82 1.33 2.90 15.92
CA ALA A 82 1.55 2.66 14.50
C ALA A 82 0.69 3.59 13.64
N GLU A 83 -0.56 3.81 14.03
CA GLU A 83 -1.46 4.71 13.33
C GLU A 83 -0.92 6.15 13.35
N GLU A 84 -0.44 6.62 14.47
CA GLU A 84 0.16 7.96 14.58
C GLU A 84 1.38 8.12 13.68
N LYS A 85 2.26 7.12 13.66
CA LYS A 85 3.42 7.14 12.76
C LYS A 85 3.02 7.17 11.30
N LEU A 86 2.13 6.28 10.90
CA LEU A 86 1.72 6.14 9.50
C LEU A 86 0.92 7.35 9.03
N SER A 87 0.13 7.98 9.89
CA SER A 87 -0.65 9.15 9.49
C SER A 87 0.23 10.33 9.08
N THR A 88 1.49 10.34 9.51
CA THR A 88 2.46 11.35 9.10
C THR A 88 3.36 10.84 7.97
N MET A 89 3.90 9.63 8.11
CA MET A 89 4.85 9.09 7.15
C MET A 89 4.23 8.82 5.78
N MET A 90 2.96 8.48 5.73
CA MET A 90 2.28 8.10 4.49
C MET A 90 1.72 9.28 3.71
N LEU A 91 1.85 10.51 4.21
CA LEU A 91 1.39 11.69 3.46
C LEU A 91 2.09 11.80 2.11
N THR A 92 3.40 11.63 2.09
CA THR A 92 4.18 11.47 0.87
C THR A 92 5.23 10.40 1.13
N PHE A 93 5.48 9.57 0.14
CA PHE A 93 6.46 8.50 0.28
C PHE A 93 7.18 8.25 -1.04
N PRO A 94 8.43 7.75 -0.98
CA PRO A 94 9.21 7.50 -2.19
C PRO A 94 8.73 6.26 -2.93
N TYR A 95 8.74 6.36 -4.24
CA TYR A 95 8.51 5.23 -5.14
C TYR A 95 9.69 5.11 -6.09
N SER A 96 10.29 3.93 -6.15
CA SER A 96 11.44 3.67 -7.00
C SER A 96 11.15 2.51 -7.95
N ASN A 97 11.51 2.68 -9.20
CA ASN A 97 11.40 1.64 -10.21
C ASN A 97 12.46 1.85 -11.28
N GLY A 98 13.32 0.84 -11.46
CA GLY A 98 14.33 0.86 -12.51
C GLY A 98 15.35 1.99 -12.39
N GLY A 99 15.73 2.37 -11.18
CA GLY A 99 16.67 3.45 -10.94
C GLY A 99 16.06 4.84 -10.90
N GLU A 100 14.78 4.96 -11.24
CA GLU A 100 14.06 6.22 -11.14
C GLU A 100 13.32 6.28 -9.80
N THR A 101 13.33 7.45 -9.17
CA THR A 101 12.64 7.66 -7.90
C THR A 101 11.76 8.90 -7.98
N THR A 102 10.56 8.82 -7.45
CA THR A 102 9.65 9.96 -7.33
C THR A 102 8.96 9.92 -5.98
N LEU A 103 8.30 11.02 -5.62
CA LEU A 103 7.47 11.05 -4.43
C LEU A 103 6.02 10.86 -4.84
N LEU A 104 5.34 9.95 -4.18
CA LEU A 104 3.89 9.77 -4.33
C LEU A 104 3.18 10.39 -3.14
N ARG A 105 2.01 10.96 -3.40
CA ARG A 105 1.17 11.54 -2.38
C ARG A 105 -0.01 10.63 -2.11
N ALA A 106 -0.29 10.38 -0.83
CA ALA A 106 -1.49 9.67 -0.43
C ALA A 106 -2.64 10.65 -0.31
N TYR A 107 -3.76 10.32 -0.93
CA TYR A 107 -5.00 11.10 -0.82
C TYR A 107 -5.97 10.35 0.07
N ASN A 108 -6.79 11.10 0.81
CA ASN A 108 -7.80 10.53 1.71
C ASN A 108 -7.20 9.53 2.69
N LEU A 109 -6.06 9.89 3.26
CA LEU A 109 -5.34 9.05 4.20
C LEU A 109 -6.15 8.90 5.49
N GLU A 110 -6.46 7.65 5.87
CA GLU A 110 -7.26 7.35 7.04
C GLU A 110 -6.70 6.15 7.78
N GLY A 111 -6.44 6.33 9.08
CA GLY A 111 -6.04 5.23 9.94
C GLY A 111 -7.23 4.69 10.72
N THR A 112 -7.37 3.38 10.78
CA THR A 112 -8.42 2.70 11.54
C THR A 112 -7.79 1.61 12.39
N VAL A 113 -8.10 1.62 13.69
CA VAL A 113 -7.64 0.58 14.61
C VAL A 113 -8.81 -0.32 14.96
N ASP A 114 -8.70 -1.57 14.54
CA ASP A 114 -9.67 -2.61 14.86
C ASP A 114 -9.13 -3.50 15.99
N LEU A 115 -9.92 -4.47 16.42
CA LEU A 115 -9.50 -5.38 17.50
C LEU A 115 -8.31 -6.26 17.09
N ASP A 116 -8.23 -6.62 15.83
CA ASP A 116 -7.25 -7.58 15.33
C ASP A 116 -6.26 -7.03 14.30
N ALA A 117 -6.40 -5.75 13.92
CA ALA A 117 -5.52 -5.15 12.92
C ALA A 117 -5.57 -3.63 12.95
N MET A 118 -4.53 -2.99 12.43
CA MET A 118 -4.55 -1.56 12.13
C MET A 118 -4.51 -1.40 10.62
N HIS A 119 -5.38 -0.55 10.09
CA HIS A 119 -5.50 -0.27 8.66
C HIS A 119 -5.11 1.17 8.36
N CYS A 120 -4.25 1.35 7.39
CA CYS A 120 -3.92 2.67 6.85
C CYS A 120 -4.40 2.71 5.41
N LYS A 121 -5.56 3.34 5.19
CA LYS A 121 -6.21 3.40 3.88
C LYS A 121 -5.88 4.70 3.20
N PHE A 122 -5.60 4.64 1.91
CA PHE A 122 -5.29 5.83 1.13
C PHE A 122 -5.57 5.59 -0.34
N GLU A 123 -5.54 6.67 -1.11
CA GLU A 123 -5.70 6.62 -2.56
C GLU A 123 -4.45 7.15 -3.23
N LEU A 124 -4.05 6.49 -4.30
CA LEU A 124 -3.09 7.02 -5.25
C LEU A 124 -3.84 7.54 -6.46
N ARG A 125 -3.41 8.68 -6.99
CA ARG A 125 -4.01 9.31 -8.16
C ARG A 125 -2.91 9.49 -9.20
N LEU A 126 -3.04 8.78 -10.31
CA LEU A 126 -1.99 8.70 -11.32
C LEU A 126 -2.52 9.11 -12.69
N TYR A 127 -1.75 9.99 -13.37
CA TYR A 127 -1.94 10.25 -14.79
C TYR A 127 -1.00 9.33 -15.54
N LEU A 128 -1.56 8.42 -16.34
CA LEU A 128 -0.80 7.37 -16.99
C LEU A 128 -0.86 7.51 -18.50
N THR A 129 0.27 7.24 -19.17
CA THR A 129 0.29 7.02 -20.62
C THR A 129 -0.30 5.64 -20.90
N PRO A 130 -0.73 5.34 -22.14
CA PRO A 130 -1.25 4.02 -22.45
C PRO A 130 -0.28 2.88 -22.10
N GLU A 131 1.03 3.09 -22.26
CA GLU A 131 2.03 2.09 -21.91
C GLU A 131 2.09 1.84 -20.41
N GLU A 132 2.13 2.91 -19.60
CA GLU A 132 2.16 2.82 -18.14
C GLU A 132 0.90 2.16 -17.60
N ASP A 133 -0.26 2.47 -18.20
CA ASP A 133 -1.53 1.88 -17.83
C ASP A 133 -1.52 0.37 -18.06
N ALA A 134 -1.01 -0.09 -19.20
CA ALA A 134 -0.95 -1.51 -19.49
C ALA A 134 -0.11 -2.27 -18.48
N VAL A 135 1.04 -1.72 -18.07
CA VAL A 135 1.91 -2.34 -17.07
C VAL A 135 1.21 -2.42 -15.71
N LEU A 136 0.57 -1.33 -15.30
CA LEU A 136 -0.15 -1.31 -14.03
C LEU A 136 -1.31 -2.28 -14.00
N MET A 137 -2.07 -2.37 -15.09
CA MET A 137 -3.20 -3.29 -15.20
C MET A 137 -2.75 -4.75 -15.10
N GLN A 138 -1.66 -5.12 -15.74
CA GLN A 138 -1.12 -6.47 -15.61
C GLN A 138 -0.75 -6.79 -14.16
N SER A 139 -0.10 -5.86 -13.50
CA SER A 139 0.29 -6.01 -12.11
C SER A 139 -0.92 -6.21 -11.20
N MET A 140 -1.93 -5.37 -11.35
CA MET A 140 -3.16 -5.45 -10.56
C MET A 140 -3.92 -6.73 -10.83
N SER A 141 -3.97 -7.17 -12.08
CA SER A 141 -4.64 -8.41 -12.46
C SER A 141 -4.01 -9.62 -11.78
N LEU A 142 -2.68 -9.65 -11.66
CA LEU A 142 -1.98 -10.71 -10.94
C LEU A 142 -2.27 -10.68 -9.45
N THR A 143 -2.42 -9.50 -8.88
CA THR A 143 -2.64 -9.33 -7.44
C THR A 143 -4.06 -9.70 -7.01
N ILE A 144 -5.07 -9.36 -7.82
CA ILE A 144 -6.47 -9.46 -7.43
C ILE A 144 -7.31 -10.40 -8.31
N LYS A 145 -6.68 -11.21 -9.16
CA LYS A 145 -7.44 -12.02 -10.12
C LYS A 145 -8.42 -13.00 -9.47
N VAL A 146 -8.14 -13.45 -8.26
CA VAL A 146 -9.06 -14.34 -7.53
C VAL A 146 -10.35 -13.61 -7.16
N VAL A 147 -10.24 -12.33 -6.85
CA VAL A 147 -11.39 -11.50 -6.44
C VAL A 147 -12.27 -11.16 -7.64
N LEU A 148 -11.64 -10.91 -8.80
CA LEU A 148 -12.35 -10.47 -10.00
C LEU A 148 -12.99 -11.62 -10.79
N LYS A 149 -12.60 -12.84 -10.52
CA LYS A 149 -13.22 -14.02 -11.11
C LYS A 149 -14.30 -14.57 -10.23
#